data_e479f917fbe8bdf3ac10f7abfdee4ad0
#
_entry.id   e479f917fbe8bdf3ac10f7abfdee4ad0
#
_cell.length_a   1.000
_cell.length_b   1.000
_cell.length_c   1.000
_cell.angle_alpha   90.00
_cell.angle_beta   90.00
_cell.angle_gamma   90.00
#
_symmetry.space_group_name_H-M   'P 1'
#
loop_
_entity.id
_entity.type
_entity.pdbx_description
1 polymer ?
#
loop_
_entity_poly.entity_id
_entity_poly.type
_entity_poly.pdbx_seq_one_letter_code
_entity_poly.pdbx_strand_id
1 'polypeptide(L)'
;MAPAHHLAQVNVAIVRAPLDSPQLAGFVAALEPINALADHSPGFVWRLQTEDGDATSIRPFEDERVMVNLSVWKSLETLRAFVYASRHLDVIRHRREWFHRMADPYLALWWVPAGTIPTVAEAKERIELLARDGPGPEAFTFRSLFPAPAGAAR
;
A
#
# COMPACT_ATOMS: atom_id res chain seq x y z
N MET A 1 16.84 3.05 20.10
CA MET A 1 15.53 3.66 20.39
C MET A 1 14.53 3.33 19.31
N ALA A 2 13.29 3.10 19.70
CA ALA A 2 12.23 2.91 18.72
C ALA A 2 11.97 4.22 17.97
N PRO A 3 11.64 4.18 16.67
CA PRO A 3 11.28 5.40 15.95
C PRO A 3 10.00 6.01 16.51
N ALA A 4 9.89 7.34 16.44
CA ALA A 4 8.69 8.06 16.86
C ALA A 4 7.57 7.94 15.84
N HIS A 5 7.90 7.61 14.60
CA HIS A 5 6.94 7.48 13.50
C HIS A 5 7.17 6.19 12.74
N HIS A 6 6.07 5.64 12.24
CA HIS A 6 6.09 4.54 11.29
C HIS A 6 5.64 5.05 9.92
N LEU A 7 6.00 4.34 8.86
CA LEU A 7 5.65 4.72 7.50
C LEU A 7 4.40 3.97 7.07
N ALA A 8 3.34 4.70 6.73
CA ALA A 8 2.15 4.13 6.13
C ALA A 8 2.24 4.20 4.61
N GLN A 9 1.73 3.17 3.94
CA GLN A 9 1.61 3.19 2.49
C GLN A 9 0.22 2.71 2.10
N VAL A 10 -0.32 3.31 1.06
CA VAL A 10 -1.53 2.84 0.39
C VAL A 10 -1.27 2.79 -1.09
N ASN A 11 -1.76 1.75 -1.75
CA ASN A 11 -1.88 1.76 -3.18
C ASN A 11 -3.23 1.21 -3.58
N VAL A 12 -3.73 1.69 -4.71
CA VAL A 12 -5.00 1.25 -5.28
C VAL A 12 -4.76 0.77 -6.69
N ALA A 13 -5.60 -0.16 -7.13
CA ALA A 13 -5.51 -0.72 -8.48
C ALA A 13 -6.92 -0.98 -8.99
N ILE A 14 -7.10 -0.84 -10.30
CA ILE A 14 -8.38 -1.12 -10.96
C ILE A 14 -8.21 -2.44 -11.70
N VAL A 15 -8.93 -3.48 -11.27
CA VAL A 15 -8.83 -4.80 -11.90
C VAL A 15 -9.48 -4.78 -13.28
N ARG A 16 -8.89 -5.53 -14.23
CA ARG A 16 -9.39 -5.62 -15.61
C ARG A 16 -10.59 -6.54 -15.76
N ALA A 17 -10.82 -7.40 -14.77
CA ALA A 17 -11.88 -8.39 -14.80
C ALA A 17 -12.25 -8.77 -13.37
N PRO A 18 -13.36 -9.48 -13.14
CA PRO A 18 -13.69 -9.95 -11.80
C PRO A 18 -12.58 -10.82 -11.21
N LEU A 19 -12.41 -10.77 -9.90
CA LEU A 19 -11.35 -11.53 -9.21
C LEU A 19 -11.48 -13.04 -9.41
N ASP A 20 -12.71 -13.53 -9.59
CA ASP A 20 -12.96 -14.95 -9.82
C ASP A 20 -12.82 -15.36 -11.29
N SER A 21 -12.43 -14.42 -12.17
CA SER A 21 -12.22 -14.71 -13.58
C SER A 21 -10.88 -15.39 -13.83
N PRO A 22 -10.75 -16.16 -14.93
CA PRO A 22 -9.46 -16.76 -15.30
C PRO A 22 -8.35 -15.73 -15.50
N GLN A 23 -8.68 -14.53 -15.97
CA GLN A 23 -7.70 -13.47 -16.21
C GLN A 23 -7.00 -13.04 -14.92
N LEU A 24 -7.71 -13.04 -13.78
CA LEU A 24 -7.19 -12.62 -12.50
C LEU A 24 -6.69 -13.79 -11.65
N ALA A 25 -6.77 -15.02 -12.12
CA ALA A 25 -6.40 -16.21 -11.35
C ALA A 25 -4.95 -16.16 -10.84
N GLY A 26 -4.02 -15.66 -11.67
CA GLY A 26 -2.63 -15.54 -11.29
C GLY A 26 -2.42 -14.52 -10.16
N PHE A 27 -3.16 -13.42 -10.21
CA PHE A 27 -3.10 -12.40 -9.15
C PHE A 27 -3.66 -12.96 -7.84
N VAL A 28 -4.83 -13.58 -7.88
CA VAL A 28 -5.47 -14.17 -6.69
C VAL A 28 -4.55 -15.22 -6.06
N ALA A 29 -3.93 -16.06 -6.90
CA ALA A 29 -3.00 -17.08 -6.42
C ALA A 29 -1.76 -16.47 -5.76
N ALA A 30 -1.37 -15.26 -6.14
CA ALA A 30 -0.20 -14.58 -5.56
C ALA A 30 -0.50 -13.87 -4.24
N LEU A 31 -1.77 -13.64 -3.90
CA LEU A 31 -2.14 -12.86 -2.69
C LEU A 31 -1.61 -13.49 -1.41
N GLU A 32 -1.87 -14.77 -1.18
CA GLU A 32 -1.45 -15.44 0.06
C GLU A 32 0.06 -15.45 0.23
N PRO A 33 0.86 -15.91 -0.77
CA PRO A 33 2.31 -15.88 -0.61
C PRO A 33 2.88 -14.48 -0.42
N ILE A 34 2.36 -13.48 -1.12
CA ILE A 34 2.85 -12.09 -0.99
C ILE A 34 2.48 -11.52 0.37
N ASN A 35 1.26 -11.74 0.85
CA ASN A 35 0.86 -11.29 2.17
C ASN A 35 1.67 -11.99 3.27
N ALA A 36 1.95 -13.28 3.11
CA ALA A 36 2.80 -14.01 4.03
C ALA A 36 4.23 -13.45 4.03
N LEU A 37 4.75 -13.11 2.86
CA LEU A 37 6.06 -12.48 2.73
C LEU A 37 6.10 -11.15 3.49
N ALA A 38 5.07 -10.32 3.35
CA ALA A 38 4.97 -9.07 4.08
C ALA A 38 4.95 -9.32 5.59
N ASP A 39 4.10 -10.24 6.05
CA ASP A 39 3.93 -10.55 7.47
C ASP A 39 5.24 -10.96 8.14
N HIS A 40 6.14 -11.57 7.39
CA HIS A 40 7.43 -12.06 7.90
C HIS A 40 8.61 -11.16 7.53
N SER A 41 8.37 -10.04 6.86
CA SER A 41 9.45 -9.14 6.45
C SER A 41 9.92 -8.28 7.61
N PRO A 42 11.24 -8.00 7.71
CA PRO A 42 11.74 -7.09 8.74
C PRO A 42 11.04 -5.72 8.65
N GLY A 43 10.67 -5.18 9.80
CA GLY A 43 10.04 -3.88 9.87
C GLY A 43 8.56 -3.84 9.54
N PHE A 44 7.95 -4.97 9.22
CA PHE A 44 6.50 -5.03 9.02
C PHE A 44 5.78 -4.73 10.34
N VAL A 45 4.76 -3.86 10.31
CA VAL A 45 3.97 -3.50 11.47
C VAL A 45 2.54 -4.00 11.34
N TRP A 46 1.89 -3.70 10.23
CA TRP A 46 0.47 -3.99 10.07
C TRP A 46 0.05 -3.92 8.61
N ARG A 47 -0.94 -4.71 8.21
CA ARG A 47 -1.59 -4.57 6.92
C ARG A 47 -3.09 -4.71 7.06
N LEU A 48 -3.83 -4.02 6.19
CA LEU A 48 -5.28 -4.12 6.12
C LEU A 48 -5.66 -5.51 5.63
N GLN A 49 -6.58 -6.15 6.34
CA GLN A 49 -7.09 -7.47 5.97
C GLN A 49 -8.48 -7.68 6.58
N THR A 50 -9.23 -8.57 5.98
CA THR A 50 -10.50 -9.04 6.51
C THR A 50 -10.26 -10.39 7.19
N GLU A 51 -11.34 -11.04 7.65
CA GLU A 51 -11.26 -12.39 8.20
C GLU A 51 -10.67 -13.40 7.22
N ASP A 52 -10.79 -13.12 5.91
CA ASP A 52 -10.22 -13.97 4.86
C ASP A 52 -8.70 -13.80 4.71
N GLY A 53 -8.09 -12.90 5.48
CA GLY A 53 -6.64 -12.71 5.47
C GLY A 53 -6.11 -11.74 4.42
N ASP A 54 -6.98 -11.09 3.66
CA ASP A 54 -6.60 -10.09 2.68
C ASP A 54 -7.64 -8.96 2.62
N ALA A 55 -7.42 -7.96 1.78
CA ALA A 55 -8.26 -6.77 1.69
C ALA A 55 -9.19 -6.76 0.46
N THR A 56 -9.33 -7.89 -0.23
CA THR A 56 -10.07 -7.91 -1.50
C THR A 56 -11.55 -7.58 -1.37
N SER A 57 -12.15 -7.77 -0.19
CA SER A 57 -13.55 -7.44 0.05
C SER A 57 -13.77 -6.01 0.53
N ILE A 58 -12.70 -5.26 0.77
CA ILE A 58 -12.79 -3.88 1.25
C ILE A 58 -12.89 -2.94 0.05
N ARG A 59 -13.94 -2.13 0.02
CA ARG A 59 -14.26 -1.25 -1.11
C ARG A 59 -14.51 0.18 -0.66
N PRO A 60 -13.44 0.97 -0.40
CA PRO A 60 -13.59 2.36 0.04
C PRO A 60 -14.02 3.31 -1.07
N PHE A 61 -13.95 2.88 -2.32
CA PHE A 61 -14.33 3.66 -3.49
C PHE A 61 -15.64 3.13 -4.07
N GLU A 62 -16.38 4.00 -4.76
CA GLU A 62 -17.66 3.61 -5.38
C GLU A 62 -17.48 2.58 -6.49
N ASP A 63 -16.35 2.63 -7.21
CA ASP A 63 -16.06 1.68 -8.28
C ASP A 63 -15.63 0.33 -7.68
N GLU A 64 -16.44 -0.69 -7.88
CA GLU A 64 -16.17 -2.04 -7.36
C GLU A 64 -14.89 -2.67 -7.93
N ARG A 65 -14.37 -2.15 -9.03
CA ARG A 65 -13.12 -2.64 -9.62
C ARG A 65 -11.88 -2.14 -8.88
N VAL A 66 -12.04 -1.15 -8.00
CA VAL A 66 -10.89 -0.57 -7.29
C VAL A 66 -10.56 -1.42 -6.07
N MET A 67 -9.33 -1.88 -6.02
CA MET A 67 -8.79 -2.61 -4.86
C MET A 67 -7.86 -1.69 -4.08
N VAL A 68 -7.85 -1.83 -2.76
CA VAL A 68 -6.98 -1.06 -1.88
C VAL A 68 -5.99 -1.97 -1.17
N ASN A 69 -4.73 -1.53 -1.09
CA ASN A 69 -3.69 -2.16 -0.28
C ASN A 69 -3.14 -1.11 0.67
N LEU A 70 -3.18 -1.39 1.97
CA LEU A 70 -2.76 -0.46 3.01
C LEU A 70 -1.91 -1.21 4.03
N SER A 71 -0.73 -0.68 4.33
CA SER A 71 0.16 -1.30 5.30
C SER A 71 1.01 -0.26 6.02
N VAL A 72 1.60 -0.68 7.15
CA VAL A 72 2.46 0.17 7.97
C VAL A 72 3.78 -0.54 8.20
N TRP A 73 4.88 0.19 8.11
CA TRP A 73 6.24 -0.30 8.21
C TRP A 73 7.06 0.57 9.15
N LYS A 74 8.07 -0.02 9.78
CA LYS A 74 8.92 0.72 10.73
C LYS A 74 9.74 1.81 10.06
N SER A 75 10.09 1.63 8.78
CA SER A 75 10.94 2.59 8.06
C SER A 75 10.71 2.51 6.57
N LEU A 76 11.20 3.52 5.86
CA LEU A 76 11.21 3.51 4.40
C LEU A 76 12.04 2.35 3.86
N GLU A 77 13.18 2.08 4.49
CA GLU A 77 14.10 1.03 4.07
C GLU A 77 13.47 -0.36 4.13
N THR A 78 12.68 -0.62 5.19
CA THR A 78 12.02 -1.93 5.33
C THR A 78 10.89 -2.10 4.33
N LEU A 79 10.13 -1.05 4.05
CA LEU A 79 9.11 -1.09 3.00
C LEU A 79 9.74 -1.32 1.63
N ARG A 80 10.82 -0.60 1.33
CA ARG A 80 11.53 -0.75 0.06
C ARG A 80 12.07 -2.17 -0.13
N ALA A 81 12.66 -2.73 0.92
CA ALA A 81 13.19 -4.09 0.86
C ALA A 81 12.08 -5.09 0.50
N PHE A 82 10.89 -4.92 1.08
CA PHE A 82 9.75 -5.76 0.74
C PHE A 82 9.30 -5.55 -0.71
N VAL A 83 9.15 -4.30 -1.14
CA VAL A 83 8.68 -3.98 -2.50
C VAL A 83 9.58 -4.60 -3.56
N TYR A 84 10.90 -4.64 -3.31
CA TYR A 84 11.87 -5.20 -4.24
C TYR A 84 12.20 -6.67 -3.98
N ALA A 85 11.49 -7.35 -3.07
CA ALA A 85 11.61 -8.79 -2.89
C ALA A 85 11.11 -9.51 -4.15
N SER A 86 11.75 -10.65 -4.50
CA SER A 86 11.52 -11.31 -5.78
C SER A 86 10.05 -11.66 -6.06
N ARG A 87 9.32 -12.14 -5.06
CA ARG A 87 7.90 -12.50 -5.24
C ARG A 87 7.03 -11.29 -5.52
N HIS A 88 7.30 -10.19 -4.84
CA HIS A 88 6.57 -8.95 -5.09
C HIS A 88 6.89 -8.39 -6.48
N LEU A 89 8.14 -8.53 -6.92
CA LEU A 89 8.53 -8.11 -8.27
C LEU A 89 7.79 -8.89 -9.35
N ASP A 90 7.50 -10.18 -9.12
CA ASP A 90 6.72 -10.97 -10.06
C ASP A 90 5.32 -10.40 -10.24
N VAL A 91 4.68 -9.97 -9.14
CA VAL A 91 3.37 -9.31 -9.20
C VAL A 91 3.47 -8.01 -9.99
N ILE A 92 4.51 -7.21 -9.75
CA ILE A 92 4.73 -5.95 -10.46
C ILE A 92 4.91 -6.18 -11.95
N ARG A 93 5.65 -7.23 -12.35
CA ARG A 93 5.88 -7.56 -13.77
C ARG A 93 4.59 -7.89 -14.50
N HIS A 94 3.65 -8.53 -13.82
CA HIS A 94 2.38 -8.96 -14.42
C HIS A 94 1.24 -7.97 -14.21
N ARG A 95 1.51 -6.82 -13.61
CA ARG A 95 0.46 -5.87 -13.22
C ARG A 95 -0.43 -5.43 -14.40
N ARG A 96 0.13 -5.33 -15.61
CA ARG A 96 -0.62 -4.89 -16.79
C ARG A 96 -1.62 -5.94 -17.28
N GLU A 97 -1.41 -7.20 -16.93
CA GLU A 97 -2.33 -8.27 -17.26
C GLU A 97 -3.57 -8.23 -16.37
N TRP A 98 -3.41 -7.73 -15.14
CA TRP A 98 -4.46 -7.76 -14.11
C TRP A 98 -5.13 -6.43 -13.88
N PHE A 99 -4.43 -5.33 -14.10
CA PHE A 99 -4.89 -4.00 -13.70
C PHE A 99 -4.81 -3.01 -14.86
N HIS A 100 -5.76 -2.06 -14.84
CA HIS A 100 -5.72 -0.93 -15.76
C HIS A 100 -4.60 0.02 -15.36
N ARG A 101 -4.01 0.67 -16.37
CA ARG A 101 -3.07 1.75 -16.12
C ARG A 101 -3.83 2.95 -15.57
N MET A 102 -3.31 3.56 -14.51
CA MET A 102 -3.93 4.73 -13.89
C MET A 102 -3.16 5.99 -14.23
N ALA A 103 -3.89 7.04 -14.64
CA ALA A 103 -3.31 8.35 -14.93
C ALA A 103 -3.10 9.14 -13.64
N ASP A 104 -4.01 9.01 -12.67
CA ASP A 104 -3.92 9.69 -11.39
C ASP A 104 -3.02 8.94 -10.42
N PRO A 105 -2.51 9.61 -9.37
CA PRO A 105 -1.73 8.93 -8.34
C PRO A 105 -2.49 7.74 -7.77
N TYR A 106 -1.82 6.61 -7.68
CA TYR A 106 -2.38 5.37 -7.17
C TYR A 106 -1.65 4.88 -5.92
N LEU A 107 -0.61 5.58 -5.49
CA LEU A 107 0.20 5.23 -4.33
C LEU A 107 0.49 6.49 -3.52
N ALA A 108 0.34 6.40 -2.21
CA ALA A 108 0.74 7.47 -1.31
C ALA A 108 1.47 6.90 -0.10
N LEU A 109 2.49 7.62 0.33
CA LEU A 109 3.24 7.35 1.55
C LEU A 109 3.03 8.52 2.50
N TRP A 110 2.93 8.23 3.80
CA TRP A 110 2.90 9.26 4.81
C TRP A 110 3.34 8.68 6.16
N TRP A 111 3.80 9.57 7.03
CA TRP A 111 4.26 9.16 8.36
C TRP A 111 3.10 9.22 9.36
N VAL A 112 3.01 8.18 10.21
CA VAL A 112 2.05 8.14 11.31
C VAL A 112 2.81 7.96 12.62
N PRO A 113 2.29 8.47 13.74
CA PRO A 113 2.92 8.19 15.05
C PRO A 113 3.04 6.68 15.25
N ALA A 114 4.19 6.24 15.79
CA ALA A 114 4.42 4.82 16.03
C ALA A 114 3.31 4.26 16.91
N GLY A 115 2.77 3.10 16.52
CA GLY A 115 1.66 2.48 17.22
C GLY A 115 0.27 2.89 16.72
N THR A 116 0.20 3.86 15.80
CA THR A 116 -1.06 4.29 15.19
C THR A 116 -1.35 3.44 13.95
N ILE A 117 -2.58 2.96 13.86
CA ILE A 117 -3.05 2.22 12.69
C ILE A 117 -3.92 3.17 11.86
N PRO A 118 -3.54 3.46 10.60
CA PRO A 118 -4.33 4.37 9.76
C PRO A 118 -5.65 3.72 9.35
N THR A 119 -6.63 4.57 9.06
CA THR A 119 -7.93 4.10 8.56
C THR A 119 -7.93 4.11 7.03
N VAL A 120 -8.87 3.38 6.45
CA VAL A 120 -9.08 3.37 4.99
C VAL A 120 -9.49 4.78 4.52
N ALA A 121 -10.32 5.48 5.31
CA ALA A 121 -10.72 6.86 4.99
C ALA A 121 -9.52 7.78 4.94
N GLU A 122 -8.60 7.66 5.89
CA GLU A 122 -7.36 8.44 5.90
C GLU A 122 -6.50 8.13 4.67
N ALA A 123 -6.37 6.86 4.31
CA ALA A 123 -5.61 6.44 3.14
C ALA A 123 -6.16 7.08 1.86
N LYS A 124 -7.49 7.10 1.71
CA LYS A 124 -8.15 7.73 0.58
C LYS A 124 -7.85 9.23 0.54
N GLU A 125 -7.91 9.90 1.69
CA GLU A 125 -7.59 11.32 1.78
C GLU A 125 -6.14 11.61 1.35
N ARG A 126 -5.20 10.75 1.70
CA ARG A 126 -3.79 10.93 1.33
C ARG A 126 -3.58 10.82 -0.18
N ILE A 127 -4.27 9.88 -0.83
CA ILE A 127 -4.23 9.77 -2.29
C ILE A 127 -4.84 11.02 -2.93
N GLU A 128 -5.96 11.49 -2.42
CA GLU A 128 -6.64 12.69 -2.93
C GLU A 128 -5.77 13.93 -2.74
N LEU A 129 -5.12 14.05 -1.59
CA LEU A 129 -4.20 15.15 -1.30
C LEU A 129 -3.04 15.16 -2.28
N LEU A 130 -2.45 13.99 -2.54
CA LEU A 130 -1.34 13.85 -3.49
C LEU A 130 -1.78 14.24 -4.90
N ALA A 131 -2.98 13.84 -5.31
CA ALA A 131 -3.51 14.17 -6.63
C ALA A 131 -3.76 15.68 -6.77
N ARG A 132 -4.20 16.33 -5.70
CA ARG A 132 -4.55 17.76 -5.73
C ARG A 132 -3.31 18.66 -5.63
N ASP A 133 -2.42 18.36 -4.69
CA ASP A 133 -1.32 19.25 -4.31
C ASP A 133 0.07 18.77 -4.71
N GLY A 134 0.19 17.53 -5.22
CA GLY A 134 1.49 16.92 -5.48
C GLY A 134 2.19 16.47 -4.21
N PRO A 135 3.41 15.90 -4.32
CA PRO A 135 4.14 15.39 -3.17
C PRO A 135 4.43 16.46 -2.12
N GLY A 136 4.26 16.10 -0.85
CA GLY A 136 4.53 16.96 0.28
C GLY A 136 4.70 16.12 1.54
N PRO A 137 4.97 16.75 2.70
CA PRO A 137 5.20 16.02 3.94
C PRO A 137 4.02 15.16 4.39
N GLU A 138 2.80 15.50 3.99
CA GLU A 138 1.60 14.79 4.40
C GLU A 138 1.20 13.66 3.46
N ALA A 139 1.74 13.65 2.22
CA ALA A 139 1.54 12.58 1.27
C ALA A 139 2.62 12.67 0.20
N PHE A 140 3.36 11.60 0.00
CA PHE A 140 4.49 11.59 -0.95
C PHE A 140 4.61 10.23 -1.64
N THR A 141 5.61 10.11 -2.50
CA THR A 141 5.86 8.91 -3.30
C THR A 141 7.31 8.46 -3.16
N PHE A 142 7.61 7.27 -3.70
CA PHE A 142 9.00 6.81 -3.75
C PHE A 142 9.92 7.72 -4.57
N ARG A 143 9.37 8.51 -5.47
CA ARG A 143 10.15 9.45 -6.29
C ARG A 143 10.41 10.77 -5.60
N SER A 144 9.57 11.14 -4.63
CA SER A 144 9.65 12.42 -3.91
C SER A 144 9.46 12.17 -2.44
N LEU A 145 10.53 11.73 -1.78
CA LEU A 145 10.51 11.33 -0.39
C LEU A 145 10.57 12.53 0.56
N PHE A 146 9.88 12.40 1.69
CA PHE A 146 9.93 13.39 2.76
C PHE A 146 10.25 12.67 4.07
N PRO A 147 11.10 13.24 4.92
CA PRO A 147 11.46 12.60 6.18
C PRO A 147 10.32 12.66 7.20
N ALA A 148 10.40 11.80 8.22
CA ALA A 148 9.48 11.86 9.34
C ALA A 148 9.54 13.24 10.00
N PRO A 149 8.41 13.71 10.59
CA PRO A 149 8.37 15.04 11.21
C PRO A 149 9.47 15.21 12.27
N ALA A 150 10.28 16.25 12.13
CA ALA A 150 11.32 16.57 13.10
C ALA A 150 10.67 17.10 14.38
N GLY A 151 11.29 16.78 15.53
CA GLY A 151 10.78 17.25 16.80
C GLY A 151 9.64 16.43 17.37
N ALA A 152 8.92 15.68 16.55
CA ALA A 152 7.86 14.80 17.03
C ALA A 152 8.43 13.68 17.91
N ALA A 153 9.71 13.42 17.80
CA ALA A 153 10.39 12.41 18.59
C ALA A 153 10.70 12.87 20.03
N ARG A 154 10.47 14.12 20.32
CA ARG A 154 10.77 14.68 21.64
C ARG A 154 9.61 14.51 22.61
#